data_d97ca1840d6a1ac4276491c00a361243
#
_entry.id   d97ca1840d6a1ac4276491c00a361243
#
_cell.length_a   1.000
_cell.length_b   1.000
_cell.length_c   1.000
_cell.angle_alpha   90.00
_cell.angle_beta   90.00
_cell.angle_gamma   90.00
#
_symmetry.space_group_name_H-M   'P 1'
#
loop_
_entity.id
_entity.type
_entity.pdbx_description
1 polymer ?
#
loop_
_entity_poly.entity_id
_entity_poly.type
_entity_poly.pdbx_seq_one_letter_code
_entity_poly.pdbx_strand_id
1 'polypeptide(L)'
;VLDEAISKMIWFYRCGTDPAETTEEDATDSSDKDPPFSYEYDADYIYSAFMQAYGLDLARHSLHWWQFRALFRSLPEETQLVKIIGYRTMKIPAKASKEQRQHYEHLKRVYALPQSADRQQLESDLNSLLMNGGNPAVLLTGGEGHGIRRDSEI
;
A
#
# COMPACT_ATOMS: atom_id res chain seq x y z
N VAL A 1 -13.11 -29.08 -7.84
CA VAL A 1 -13.86 -27.91 -8.38
C VAL A 1 -13.40 -26.60 -7.69
N LEU A 2 -13.36 -26.55 -6.35
CA LEU A 2 -12.93 -25.33 -5.63
C LEU A 2 -11.45 -25.04 -5.84
N ASP A 3 -10.60 -26.05 -5.71
CA ASP A 3 -9.14 -25.92 -5.90
C ASP A 3 -8.78 -25.48 -7.32
N GLU A 4 -9.50 -25.96 -8.32
CA GLU A 4 -9.32 -25.56 -9.71
C GLU A 4 -9.73 -24.10 -9.94
N ALA A 5 -10.81 -23.66 -9.31
CA ALA A 5 -11.24 -22.26 -9.38
C ALA A 5 -10.21 -21.32 -8.74
N ILE A 6 -9.70 -21.68 -7.56
CA ILE A 6 -8.64 -20.94 -6.87
C ILE A 6 -7.36 -20.90 -7.73
N SER A 7 -6.94 -22.01 -8.31
CA SER A 7 -5.77 -22.06 -9.19
C SER A 7 -5.92 -21.16 -10.39
N LYS A 8 -7.10 -21.13 -11.04
CA LYS A 8 -7.40 -20.23 -12.16
C LYS A 8 -7.40 -18.76 -11.76
N MET A 9 -7.91 -18.43 -10.54
CA MET A 9 -7.85 -17.07 -10.00
C MET A 9 -6.39 -16.65 -9.78
N ILE A 10 -5.58 -17.47 -9.16
CA ILE A 10 -4.16 -17.19 -8.91
C ILE A 10 -3.42 -17.01 -10.25
N TRP A 11 -3.65 -17.89 -11.20
CA TRP A 11 -3.09 -17.78 -12.55
C TRP A 11 -3.48 -16.45 -13.22
N PHE A 12 -4.75 -16.04 -13.11
CA PHE A 12 -5.21 -14.76 -13.64
C PHE A 12 -4.49 -13.57 -12.99
N TYR A 13 -4.39 -13.57 -11.65
CA TYR A 13 -3.68 -12.51 -10.92
C TYR A 13 -2.19 -12.45 -11.25
N ARG A 14 -1.59 -13.58 -11.58
CA ARG A 14 -0.19 -13.68 -12.05
C ARG A 14 -0.01 -13.36 -13.55
N CYS A 15 -1.03 -12.88 -14.23
CA CYS A 15 -1.02 -12.59 -15.65
C CYS A 15 -0.64 -13.78 -16.53
N GLY A 16 -1.11 -14.99 -16.19
CA GLY A 16 -0.88 -16.21 -16.94
C GLY A 16 0.47 -16.86 -16.70
N THR A 17 1.26 -16.42 -15.74
CA THR A 17 2.56 -17.01 -15.39
C THR A 17 2.38 -18.18 -14.43
N ASP A 18 2.99 -19.32 -14.74
CA ASP A 18 2.98 -20.49 -13.85
C ASP A 18 3.96 -20.30 -12.67
N PRO A 19 3.67 -20.87 -11.48
CA PRO A 19 4.52 -20.75 -10.29
C PRO A 19 5.96 -21.23 -10.49
N ALA A 20 6.18 -22.14 -11.45
CA ALA A 20 7.50 -22.70 -11.74
C ALA A 20 8.39 -21.75 -12.59
N GLU A 21 7.80 -20.73 -13.23
CA GLU A 21 8.50 -19.79 -14.10
C GLU A 21 8.77 -18.44 -13.41
N THR A 22 8.33 -18.27 -12.17
CA THR A 22 8.56 -17.04 -11.41
C THR A 22 10.02 -16.93 -11.00
N THR A 23 10.71 -15.95 -11.58
CA THR A 23 12.02 -15.48 -11.09
C THR A 23 11.84 -14.90 -9.68
N GLU A 24 12.91 -14.93 -8.87
CA GLU A 24 12.90 -14.46 -7.46
C GLU A 24 12.32 -13.04 -7.26
N GLU A 25 12.20 -12.26 -8.33
CA GLU A 25 11.60 -10.91 -8.32
C GLU A 25 10.08 -10.92 -8.17
N ASP A 26 9.39 -11.98 -8.60
CA ASP A 26 7.93 -12.14 -8.46
C ASP A 26 7.53 -12.81 -7.13
N ALA A 27 8.48 -13.39 -6.42
CA ALA A 27 8.26 -14.11 -5.16
C ALA A 27 8.09 -13.17 -3.93
N THR A 28 8.04 -11.86 -4.12
CA THR A 28 7.88 -10.87 -3.02
C THR A 28 6.49 -10.85 -2.40
N ASP A 29 5.58 -11.73 -2.85
CA ASP A 29 4.21 -11.79 -2.33
C ASP A 29 4.02 -12.77 -1.14
N SER A 30 5.09 -13.39 -0.65
CA SER A 30 4.93 -14.40 0.42
C SER A 30 6.16 -14.58 1.30
N SER A 31 6.71 -13.53 1.83
CA SER A 31 7.59 -13.64 2.99
C SER A 31 7.43 -12.40 3.89
N ASP A 32 7.53 -12.57 5.16
CA ASP A 32 7.54 -11.76 6.36
C ASP A 32 8.15 -10.33 6.25
N LYS A 33 8.23 -9.77 5.02
CA LYS A 33 8.68 -8.42 4.73
C LYS A 33 7.50 -7.58 4.30
N ASP A 34 7.37 -6.42 4.90
CA ASP A 34 6.39 -5.42 4.49
C ASP A 34 6.40 -5.23 2.95
N PRO A 35 5.23 -5.25 2.30
CA PRO A 35 5.17 -5.07 0.86
C PRO A 35 5.75 -3.70 0.47
N PRO A 36 6.42 -3.57 -0.68
CA PRO A 36 7.04 -2.32 -1.10
C PRO A 36 6.03 -1.21 -1.42
N PHE A 37 4.78 -1.58 -1.68
CA PHE A 37 3.67 -0.66 -1.94
C PHE A 37 2.33 -1.27 -1.50
N SER A 38 1.31 -0.44 -1.37
CA SER A 38 -0.06 -0.86 -1.11
C SER A 38 -1.00 -0.19 -2.11
N TYR A 39 -1.88 -0.97 -2.75
CA TYR A 39 -2.89 -0.42 -3.66
C TYR A 39 -3.84 0.56 -2.97
N GLU A 40 -4.07 0.38 -1.68
CA GLU A 40 -4.98 1.19 -0.90
C GLU A 40 -4.31 2.50 -0.42
N TYR A 41 -3.15 2.39 0.25
CA TYR A 41 -2.46 3.54 0.81
C TYR A 41 -1.72 4.38 -0.24
N ASP A 42 -1.29 3.78 -1.33
CA ASP A 42 -0.58 4.45 -2.40
C ASP A 42 -1.48 4.78 -3.61
N ALA A 43 -2.82 4.69 -3.46
CA ALA A 43 -3.77 4.89 -4.56
C ALA A 43 -3.54 6.23 -5.29
N ASP A 44 -3.34 7.32 -4.56
CA ASP A 44 -3.11 8.65 -5.13
C ASP A 44 -1.77 8.73 -5.90
N TYR A 45 -0.73 8.09 -5.37
CA TYR A 45 0.57 8.02 -6.06
C TYR A 45 0.50 7.15 -7.32
N ILE A 46 -0.27 6.06 -7.28
CA ILE A 46 -0.52 5.20 -8.44
C ILE A 46 -1.26 6.01 -9.51
N TYR A 47 -2.35 6.67 -9.13
CA TYR A 47 -3.13 7.49 -10.04
C TYR A 47 -2.28 8.60 -10.69
N SER A 48 -1.53 9.36 -9.88
CA SER A 48 -0.67 10.44 -10.38
C SER A 48 0.45 9.93 -11.28
N ALA A 49 1.03 8.75 -10.97
CA ALA A 49 2.07 8.14 -11.79
C ALA A 49 1.54 7.73 -13.17
N PHE A 50 0.33 7.16 -13.26
CA PHE A 50 -0.30 6.82 -14.54
C PHE A 50 -0.65 8.06 -15.36
N MET A 51 -1.15 9.11 -14.70
CA MET A 51 -1.40 10.40 -15.35
C MET A 51 -0.11 11.01 -15.90
N GLN A 52 0.96 11.02 -15.10
CA GLN A 52 2.25 11.58 -15.48
C GLN A 52 2.94 10.81 -16.60
N ALA A 53 2.98 9.47 -16.47
CA ALA A 53 3.73 8.62 -17.39
C ALA A 53 3.02 8.38 -18.72
N TYR A 54 1.69 8.22 -18.67
CA TYR A 54 0.90 7.73 -19.80
C TYR A 54 -0.25 8.65 -20.19
N GLY A 55 -0.50 9.72 -19.45
CA GLY A 55 -1.68 10.56 -19.67
C GLY A 55 -3.01 9.82 -19.43
N LEU A 56 -2.96 8.72 -18.67
CA LEU A 56 -4.08 7.81 -18.49
C LEU A 56 -4.82 8.11 -17.18
N ASP A 57 -6.09 8.51 -17.31
CA ASP A 57 -6.99 8.74 -16.19
C ASP A 57 -7.63 7.42 -15.74
N LEU A 58 -7.11 6.83 -14.68
CA LEU A 58 -7.61 5.56 -14.13
C LEU A 58 -9.05 5.64 -13.61
N ALA A 59 -9.55 6.84 -13.29
CA ALA A 59 -10.93 7.02 -12.85
C ALA A 59 -11.94 6.97 -14.02
N ARG A 60 -11.47 7.28 -15.23
CA ARG A 60 -12.31 7.33 -16.45
C ARG A 60 -12.09 6.14 -17.37
N HIS A 61 -10.94 5.50 -17.30
CA HIS A 61 -10.55 4.39 -18.19
C HIS A 61 -10.52 3.09 -17.42
N SER A 62 -11.36 2.16 -17.84
CA SER A 62 -11.31 0.79 -17.35
C SER A 62 -10.14 0.04 -18.02
N LEU A 63 -9.14 -0.34 -17.25
CA LEU A 63 -8.03 -1.16 -17.71
C LEU A 63 -8.27 -2.62 -17.36
N HIS A 64 -7.92 -3.52 -18.28
CA HIS A 64 -7.80 -4.91 -17.93
C HIS A 64 -6.63 -5.09 -16.94
N TRP A 65 -6.77 -6.00 -15.97
CA TRP A 65 -5.75 -6.22 -14.93
C TRP A 65 -4.33 -6.43 -15.49
N TRP A 66 -4.21 -7.18 -16.55
CA TRP A 66 -2.91 -7.44 -17.18
C TRP A 66 -2.27 -6.19 -17.79
N GLN A 67 -3.10 -5.32 -18.39
CA GLN A 67 -2.63 -4.04 -18.93
C GLN A 67 -2.18 -3.12 -17.78
N PHE A 68 -2.99 -3.01 -16.72
CA PHE A 68 -2.63 -2.25 -15.55
C PHE A 68 -1.29 -2.72 -14.98
N ARG A 69 -1.12 -4.02 -14.76
CA ARG A 69 0.11 -4.59 -14.19
C ARG A 69 1.33 -4.35 -15.08
N ALA A 70 1.20 -4.49 -16.40
CA ALA A 70 2.29 -4.21 -17.35
C ALA A 70 2.72 -2.74 -17.30
N LEU A 71 1.76 -1.81 -17.33
CA LEU A 71 2.02 -0.37 -17.23
C LEU A 71 2.60 0.01 -15.86
N PHE A 72 2.08 -0.56 -14.78
CA PHE A 72 2.58 -0.34 -13.43
C PHE A 72 4.06 -0.73 -13.28
N ARG A 73 4.47 -1.87 -13.82
CA ARG A 73 5.87 -2.33 -13.83
C ARG A 73 6.80 -1.47 -14.71
N SER A 74 6.24 -0.80 -15.71
CA SER A 74 6.98 0.04 -16.65
C SER A 74 6.97 1.52 -16.28
N LEU A 75 6.53 1.86 -15.05
CA LEU A 75 6.52 3.25 -14.59
C LEU A 75 7.94 3.84 -14.57
N PRO A 76 8.13 5.06 -15.09
CA PRO A 76 9.42 5.73 -15.07
C PRO A 76 9.92 6.02 -13.64
N GLU A 77 11.23 5.98 -13.43
CA GLU A 77 11.88 6.25 -12.14
C GLU A 77 11.62 7.67 -11.61
N GLU A 78 11.28 8.61 -12.49
CA GLU A 78 10.96 10.00 -12.14
C GLU A 78 9.63 10.12 -11.41
N THR A 79 8.75 9.14 -11.51
CA THR A 79 7.45 9.17 -10.84
C THR A 79 7.61 9.11 -9.32
N GLN A 80 6.73 9.83 -8.62
CA GLN A 80 6.76 9.87 -7.15
C GLN A 80 6.57 8.48 -6.54
N LEU A 81 5.70 7.65 -7.12
CA LEU A 81 5.47 6.29 -6.66
C LEU A 81 6.76 5.45 -6.67
N VAL A 82 7.48 5.43 -7.79
CA VAL A 82 8.71 4.64 -7.94
C VAL A 82 9.78 5.11 -6.95
N LYS A 83 9.91 6.44 -6.74
CA LYS A 83 10.80 7.00 -5.71
C LYS A 83 10.43 6.53 -4.30
N ILE A 84 9.13 6.55 -3.95
CA ILE A 84 8.65 6.08 -2.64
C ILE A 84 8.94 4.59 -2.44
N ILE A 85 8.67 3.77 -3.44
CA ILE A 85 9.02 2.34 -3.41
C ILE A 85 10.52 2.17 -3.20
N GLY A 86 11.34 2.96 -3.92
CA GLY A 86 12.78 2.98 -3.76
C GLY A 86 13.21 3.32 -2.33
N TYR A 87 12.61 4.33 -1.70
CA TYR A 87 12.92 4.70 -0.31
C TYR A 87 12.54 3.60 0.69
N ARG A 88 11.43 2.90 0.48
CA ARG A 88 11.00 1.79 1.35
C ARG A 88 11.94 0.58 1.24
N THR A 89 12.34 0.24 0.02
CA THR A 89 13.12 -0.97 -0.27
C THR A 89 14.63 -0.77 -0.18
N MET A 90 15.12 0.48 -0.20
CA MET A 90 16.54 0.77 -0.21
C MET A 90 17.28 0.15 0.99
N LYS A 91 18.45 -0.42 0.72
CA LYS A 91 19.40 -0.84 1.75
C LYS A 91 20.34 0.32 2.03
N ILE A 92 20.42 0.75 3.30
CA ILE A 92 21.34 1.82 3.68
C ILE A 92 22.77 1.30 3.57
N PRO A 93 23.66 1.94 2.79
CA PRO A 93 25.03 1.47 2.63
C PRO A 93 25.77 1.44 3.97
N ALA A 94 26.53 0.39 4.23
CA ALA A 94 27.31 0.26 5.46
C ALA A 94 28.32 1.41 5.64
N LYS A 95 28.82 1.98 4.54
CA LYS A 95 29.78 3.09 4.49
C LYS A 95 29.12 4.48 4.47
N ALA A 96 27.78 4.58 4.60
CA ALA A 96 27.09 5.86 4.63
C ALA A 96 27.54 6.68 5.86
N SER A 97 27.73 8.00 5.68
CA SER A 97 27.98 8.91 6.79
C SER A 97 26.81 8.92 7.76
N LYS A 98 27.03 9.39 8.98
CA LYS A 98 25.97 9.49 10.00
C LYS A 98 24.78 10.33 9.50
N GLU A 99 25.07 11.45 8.83
CA GLU A 99 24.05 12.34 8.27
C GLU A 99 23.28 11.69 7.13
N GLN A 100 23.97 11.01 6.21
CA GLN A 100 23.32 10.24 5.13
C GLN A 100 22.44 9.14 5.69
N ARG A 101 22.91 8.40 6.71
CA ARG A 101 22.11 7.36 7.36
C ARG A 101 20.85 7.94 7.98
N GLN A 102 20.96 9.03 8.73
CA GLN A 102 19.82 9.70 9.34
C GLN A 102 18.81 10.19 8.28
N HIS A 103 19.30 10.72 7.16
CA HIS A 103 18.44 11.15 6.05
C HIS A 103 17.67 9.97 5.44
N TYR A 104 18.35 8.84 5.16
CA TYR A 104 17.69 7.65 4.63
C TYR A 104 16.69 7.03 5.62
N GLU A 105 17.04 6.96 6.89
CA GLU A 105 16.13 6.49 7.95
C GLU A 105 14.89 7.40 8.08
N HIS A 106 15.09 8.71 7.94
CA HIS A 106 13.97 9.66 7.93
C HIS A 106 13.05 9.42 6.74
N LEU A 107 13.57 9.29 5.51
CA LEU A 107 12.77 8.99 4.32
C LEU A 107 12.00 7.68 4.46
N LYS A 108 12.64 6.62 4.94
CA LYS A 108 11.98 5.34 5.22
C LYS A 108 10.82 5.48 6.20
N ARG A 109 11.00 6.26 7.25
CA ARG A 109 9.96 6.50 8.26
C ARG A 109 8.78 7.31 7.71
N VAL A 110 9.07 8.37 6.95
CA VAL A 110 8.05 9.25 6.36
C VAL A 110 7.15 8.48 5.39
N TYR A 111 7.74 7.58 4.59
CA TYR A 111 7.02 6.83 3.58
C TYR A 111 6.69 5.39 3.99
N ALA A 112 6.91 5.02 5.25
CA ALA A 112 6.55 3.69 5.74
C ALA A 112 5.05 3.43 5.55
N LEU A 113 4.73 2.21 5.11
CA LEU A 113 3.34 1.76 5.14
C LEU A 113 2.91 1.50 6.59
N PRO A 114 1.64 1.70 6.93
CA PRO A 114 1.11 1.28 8.21
C PRO A 114 1.41 -0.20 8.43
N GLN A 115 1.90 -0.55 9.61
CA GLN A 115 2.22 -1.93 9.93
C GLN A 115 0.95 -2.80 9.88
N SER A 116 1.12 -4.06 9.51
CA SER A 116 0.00 -5.01 9.41
C SER A 116 -0.82 -5.16 10.70
N ALA A 117 -0.19 -4.97 11.86
CA ALA A 117 -0.87 -4.96 13.16
C ALA A 117 -1.82 -3.75 13.31
N ASP A 118 -1.40 -2.56 12.90
CA ASP A 118 -2.22 -1.34 12.93
C ASP A 118 -3.40 -1.47 11.95
N ARG A 119 -3.17 -2.13 10.83
CA ARG A 119 -4.21 -2.42 9.83
C ARG A 119 -5.24 -3.40 10.37
N GLN A 120 -4.82 -4.49 11.01
CA GLN A 120 -5.71 -5.45 11.65
C GLN A 120 -6.51 -4.80 12.78
N GLN A 121 -5.89 -3.93 13.55
CA GLN A 121 -6.56 -3.17 14.59
C GLN A 121 -7.62 -2.25 14.00
N LEU A 122 -7.29 -1.50 12.95
CA LEU A 122 -8.21 -0.60 12.26
C LEU A 122 -9.40 -1.36 11.65
N GLU A 123 -9.15 -2.51 11.02
CA GLU A 123 -10.21 -3.38 10.50
C GLU A 123 -11.09 -3.95 11.62
N SER A 124 -10.50 -4.35 12.74
CA SER A 124 -11.21 -4.83 13.91
C SER A 124 -12.09 -3.73 14.53
N ASP A 125 -11.55 -2.52 14.66
CA ASP A 125 -12.26 -1.38 15.20
C ASP A 125 -13.40 -0.94 14.27
N LEU A 126 -13.16 -0.95 12.96
CA LEU A 126 -14.18 -0.68 11.94
C LEU A 126 -15.32 -1.71 12.01
N ASN A 127 -14.99 -3.00 12.07
CA ASN A 127 -15.97 -4.06 12.20
C ASN A 127 -16.79 -3.92 13.49
N SER A 128 -16.12 -3.63 14.60
CA SER A 128 -16.77 -3.41 15.90
C SER A 128 -17.73 -2.21 15.86
N LEU A 129 -17.35 -1.12 15.21
CA LEU A 129 -18.20 0.04 15.02
C LEU A 129 -19.40 -0.26 14.14
N LEU A 130 -19.20 -0.95 13.04
CA LEU A 130 -20.29 -1.34 12.12
C LEU A 130 -21.30 -2.28 12.80
N MET A 131 -20.82 -3.26 13.56
CA MET A 131 -21.68 -4.19 14.28
C MET A 131 -22.47 -3.52 15.40
N ASN A 132 -21.93 -2.48 16.02
CA ASN A 132 -22.56 -1.73 17.10
C ASN A 132 -23.35 -0.50 16.61
N GLY A 133 -23.52 -0.31 15.31
CA GLY A 133 -24.22 0.83 14.72
C GLY A 133 -23.49 2.17 14.86
N GLY A 134 -22.19 2.16 15.10
CA GLY A 134 -21.37 3.36 15.19
C GLY A 134 -21.06 3.97 13.83
N ASN A 135 -20.65 5.24 13.82
CA ASN A 135 -20.28 5.96 12.62
C ASN A 135 -18.80 5.68 12.26
N PRO A 136 -18.47 5.01 11.15
CA PRO A 136 -17.09 4.72 10.76
C PRO A 136 -16.25 5.97 10.44
N ALA A 137 -16.88 7.12 10.20
CA ALA A 137 -16.17 8.38 9.97
C ALA A 137 -15.31 8.82 11.17
N VAL A 138 -15.61 8.33 12.37
CA VAL A 138 -14.83 8.62 13.59
C VAL A 138 -13.41 8.04 13.51
N LEU A 139 -13.22 6.90 12.84
CA LEU A 139 -11.90 6.30 12.63
C LEU A 139 -11.06 7.07 11.59
N LEU A 140 -11.73 7.74 10.63
CA LEU A 140 -11.04 8.49 9.58
C LEU A 140 -10.61 9.89 10.04
N THR A 141 -11.22 10.44 11.10
CA THR A 141 -10.92 11.78 11.62
C THR A 141 -9.83 11.79 12.69
N GLY A 142 -9.18 10.65 12.98
CA GLY A 142 -8.01 10.54 13.87
C GLY A 142 -8.04 11.43 15.09
N GLY A 143 -8.74 10.98 16.16
CA GLY A 143 -8.34 11.32 17.52
C GLY A 143 -8.12 12.78 17.92
N GLU A 144 -9.00 13.72 17.64
CA GLU A 144 -9.12 14.95 18.42
C GLU A 144 -10.40 14.92 19.28
N GLY A 145 -10.37 14.01 20.25
CA GLY A 145 -11.38 13.93 21.31
C GLY A 145 -10.84 14.46 22.60
N HIS A 146 -10.56 15.76 22.67
CA HIS A 146 -10.35 16.41 23.98
C HIS A 146 -11.68 16.47 24.71
N GLY A 147 -11.75 15.75 25.84
CA GLY A 147 -12.92 15.65 26.67
C GLY A 147 -13.42 17.00 27.15
N ILE A 148 -14.62 17.36 26.78
CA ILE A 148 -15.39 18.39 27.46
C ILE A 148 -16.00 17.71 28.68
N ARG A 149 -15.34 17.87 29.82
CA ARG A 149 -15.98 17.71 31.13
C ARG A 149 -17.11 18.75 31.21
N ARG A 150 -18.33 18.27 31.20
CA ARG A 150 -19.44 19.05 31.71
C ARG A 150 -19.45 18.82 33.21
N ASP A 151 -18.87 19.75 33.95
CA ASP A 151 -19.15 19.92 35.34
C ASP A 151 -20.56 20.53 35.46
N SER A 152 -21.48 19.69 35.93
CA SER A 152 -22.79 20.12 36.36
C SER A 152 -22.62 20.49 37.82
N GLU A 153 -22.66 21.75 38.13
CA GLU A 153 -22.95 22.21 39.50
C GLU A 153 -23.89 23.39 39.46
N ILE A 154 -25.00 23.13 40.17
CA ILE A 154 -26.01 24.00 40.82
C ILE A 154 -27.04 24.62 39.87
#